data_8026e45e6d5afcf71a65a4ef10562ae4
#
_entry.id   8026e45e6d5afcf71a65a4ef10562ae4
#
_cell.length_a   1.000
_cell.length_b   1.000
_cell.length_c   1.000
_cell.angle_alpha   90.00
_cell.angle_beta   90.00
_cell.angle_gamma   90.00
#
_symmetry.space_group_name_H-M   'P 1'
#
loop_
_entity.id
_entity.type
_entity.pdbx_description
1 polymer ?
#
loop_
_entity_poly.entity_id
_entity_poly.type
_entity_poly.pdbx_seq_one_letter_code
_entity_poly.pdbx_strand_id
1 'polypeptide(L)'
;LLGAEVIKVESTTRPDGARSGDVAFYELLNQSKRSVAIDFGTQQGLQDLKMLLSSADIIIESSRPRALLQLGIDPRKVVKNRRGVTWIQLTAHGSELPESHWIGYGDDAAAAAGLCAQLHRITGQYGFVGDAIADPLTGLYAALSAWRSWANGGGEMIGLSLRQVTSFCIQRELAEHRFQFEHHLGAWQQLATSLNSHFDAACALSSEEHPSYFSDRTRICEGRVAAFGEDTTMILKEARALSS
;
A
#
# COMPACT_ATOMS: atom_id res chain seq x y z
N LEU A 1 -8.15 0.22 11.89
CA LEU A 1 -7.48 0.47 13.17
C LEU A 1 -7.74 1.88 13.71
N LEU A 2 -7.83 2.89 12.84
CA LEU A 2 -8.12 4.29 13.23
C LEU A 2 -9.62 4.64 13.17
N GLY A 3 -10.49 3.64 12.94
CA GLY A 3 -11.94 3.82 12.90
C GLY A 3 -12.50 4.27 11.55
N ALA A 4 -11.68 4.39 10.51
CA ALA A 4 -12.16 4.72 9.17
C ALA A 4 -12.90 3.53 8.54
N GLU A 5 -13.99 3.80 7.85
CA GLU A 5 -14.59 2.87 6.91
C GLU A 5 -13.73 2.82 5.63
N VAL A 6 -13.34 1.63 5.22
CA VAL A 6 -12.47 1.45 4.05
C VAL A 6 -13.22 0.72 2.94
N ILE A 7 -13.32 1.37 1.78
CA ILE A 7 -13.93 0.81 0.58
C ILE A 7 -12.82 0.50 -0.42
N LYS A 8 -12.64 -0.79 -0.74
CA LYS A 8 -11.74 -1.23 -1.80
C LYS A 8 -12.50 -1.24 -3.13
N VAL A 9 -12.09 -0.38 -4.05
CA VAL A 9 -12.67 -0.26 -5.38
C VAL A 9 -11.78 -0.96 -6.40
N GLU A 10 -12.34 -1.88 -7.16
CA GLU A 10 -11.64 -2.68 -8.16
C GLU A 10 -12.34 -2.64 -9.51
N SER A 11 -11.59 -2.83 -10.60
CA SER A 11 -12.17 -3.02 -11.93
C SER A 11 -12.74 -4.44 -12.09
N THR A 12 -13.93 -4.55 -12.67
CA THR A 12 -14.53 -5.86 -13.02
C THR A 12 -13.70 -6.63 -14.03
N THR A 13 -12.96 -5.92 -14.91
CA THR A 13 -12.13 -6.53 -15.95
C THR A 13 -10.71 -6.82 -15.49
N ARG A 14 -10.29 -6.23 -14.36
CA ARG A 14 -8.95 -6.40 -13.80
C ARG A 14 -9.01 -6.38 -12.27
N PRO A 15 -9.51 -7.45 -11.65
CA PRO A 15 -9.50 -7.57 -10.19
C PRO A 15 -8.06 -7.64 -9.65
N ASP A 16 -7.92 -7.38 -8.37
CA ASP A 16 -6.63 -7.47 -7.67
C ASP A 16 -6.07 -8.90 -7.76
N GLY A 17 -4.86 -9.03 -8.30
CA GLY A 17 -4.17 -10.31 -8.44
C GLY A 17 -3.91 -11.02 -7.11
N ALA A 18 -3.81 -10.26 -6.00
CA ALA A 18 -3.65 -10.83 -4.67
C ALA A 18 -4.83 -11.70 -4.22
N ARG A 19 -6.02 -11.55 -4.84
CA ARG A 19 -7.16 -12.44 -4.60
C ARG A 19 -6.90 -13.90 -4.98
N SER A 20 -5.97 -14.13 -5.89
CA SER A 20 -5.57 -15.47 -6.35
C SER A 20 -4.28 -15.95 -5.68
N GLY A 21 -3.71 -15.18 -4.78
CA GLY A 21 -2.51 -15.49 -4.02
C GLY A 21 -2.80 -16.23 -2.71
N ASP A 22 -1.91 -16.04 -1.73
CA ASP A 22 -2.08 -16.60 -0.39
C ASP A 22 -3.33 -16.02 0.29
N VAL A 23 -4.25 -16.90 0.68
CA VAL A 23 -5.56 -16.52 1.25
C VAL A 23 -5.38 -15.83 2.61
N ALA A 24 -4.51 -16.37 3.47
CA ALA A 24 -4.31 -15.82 4.81
C ALA A 24 -3.68 -14.43 4.74
N PHE A 25 -2.74 -14.22 3.81
CA PHE A 25 -2.15 -12.90 3.59
C PHE A 25 -3.16 -11.91 3.00
N TYR A 26 -3.99 -12.35 2.05
CA TYR A 26 -5.06 -11.51 1.51
C TYR A 26 -6.07 -11.12 2.59
N GLU A 27 -6.47 -12.07 3.44
CA GLU A 27 -7.36 -11.83 4.57
C GLU A 27 -6.76 -10.84 5.57
N LEU A 28 -5.50 -11.03 5.96
CA LEU A 28 -4.79 -10.11 6.84
C LEU A 28 -4.87 -8.66 6.37
N LEU A 29 -4.70 -8.43 5.06
CA LEU A 29 -4.70 -7.09 4.48
C LEU A 29 -6.10 -6.53 4.23
N ASN A 30 -7.12 -7.38 4.01
CA ASN A 30 -8.41 -6.92 3.50
C ASN A 30 -9.60 -7.18 4.42
N GLN A 31 -9.39 -7.76 5.61
CA GLN A 31 -10.46 -7.91 6.60
C GLN A 31 -11.15 -6.58 6.90
N SER A 32 -12.47 -6.64 7.07
CA SER A 32 -13.32 -5.49 7.40
C SER A 32 -13.37 -4.37 6.36
N LYS A 33 -12.75 -4.54 5.17
CA LYS A 33 -12.95 -3.63 4.06
C LYS A 33 -14.21 -4.00 3.29
N ARG A 34 -14.96 -3.01 2.87
CA ARG A 34 -16.07 -3.18 1.91
C ARG A 34 -15.51 -3.29 0.50
N SER A 35 -16.15 -4.09 -0.36
CA SER A 35 -15.67 -4.38 -1.72
C SER A 35 -16.63 -3.86 -2.76
N VAL A 36 -16.13 -3.01 -3.64
CA VAL A 36 -16.86 -2.45 -4.79
C VAL A 36 -16.17 -2.86 -6.09
N ALA A 37 -16.92 -3.42 -7.03
CA ALA A 37 -16.45 -3.76 -8.37
C ALA A 37 -17.16 -2.92 -9.42
N ILE A 38 -16.40 -2.19 -10.24
CA ILE A 38 -16.92 -1.28 -11.26
C ILE A 38 -16.29 -1.58 -12.62
N ASP A 39 -17.08 -1.57 -13.67
CA ASP A 39 -16.54 -1.61 -15.04
C ASP A 39 -16.11 -0.21 -15.49
N PHE A 40 -14.82 0.07 -15.41
CA PHE A 40 -14.25 1.36 -15.83
C PHE A 40 -14.28 1.57 -17.35
N GLY A 41 -14.61 0.55 -18.15
CA GLY A 41 -14.79 0.66 -19.59
C GLY A 41 -16.14 1.21 -20.00
N THR A 42 -17.10 1.32 -19.09
CA THR A 42 -18.44 1.80 -19.38
C THR A 42 -18.66 3.24 -18.89
N GLN A 43 -19.55 3.97 -19.58
CA GLN A 43 -19.93 5.32 -19.15
C GLN A 43 -20.56 5.31 -17.75
N GLN A 44 -21.41 4.32 -17.47
CA GLN A 44 -22.05 4.17 -16.16
C GLN A 44 -21.03 3.90 -15.07
N GLY A 45 -20.09 2.99 -15.29
CA GLY A 45 -19.03 2.69 -14.33
C GLY A 45 -18.14 3.90 -14.04
N LEU A 46 -17.82 4.72 -15.05
CA LEU A 46 -17.10 5.97 -14.83
C LEU A 46 -17.90 7.00 -14.03
N GLN A 47 -19.19 7.06 -14.22
CA GLN A 47 -20.07 7.91 -13.40
C GLN A 47 -20.11 7.42 -11.95
N ASP A 48 -20.27 6.12 -11.74
CA ASP A 48 -20.27 5.50 -10.42
C ASP A 48 -18.94 5.71 -9.70
N LEU A 49 -17.81 5.56 -10.40
CA LEU A 49 -16.48 5.86 -9.84
C LEU A 49 -16.35 7.33 -9.42
N LYS A 50 -16.75 8.27 -10.29
CA LYS A 50 -16.72 9.71 -9.96
C LYS A 50 -17.59 10.05 -8.77
N MET A 51 -18.75 9.41 -8.65
CA MET A 51 -19.63 9.58 -7.51
C MET A 51 -18.99 9.06 -6.21
N LEU A 52 -18.36 7.89 -6.22
CA LEU A 52 -17.61 7.38 -5.06
C LEU A 52 -16.48 8.33 -4.67
N LEU A 53 -15.71 8.80 -5.64
CA LEU A 53 -14.66 9.78 -5.37
C LEU A 53 -15.22 11.08 -4.77
N SER A 54 -16.45 11.46 -5.13
CA SER A 54 -17.08 12.65 -4.57
C SER A 54 -17.62 12.47 -3.15
N SER A 55 -17.83 11.26 -2.68
CA SER A 55 -18.32 10.95 -1.32
C SER A 55 -17.21 10.62 -0.31
N ALA A 56 -16.00 10.28 -0.77
CA ALA A 56 -14.91 9.86 0.11
C ALA A 56 -14.18 11.03 0.77
N ASP A 57 -13.87 10.97 2.05
CA ASP A 57 -13.04 11.97 2.76
C ASP A 57 -11.56 11.81 2.44
N ILE A 58 -11.12 10.57 2.27
CA ILE A 58 -9.74 10.21 1.94
C ILE A 58 -9.76 9.28 0.71
N ILE A 59 -9.00 9.61 -0.29
CA ILE A 59 -8.82 8.80 -1.49
C ILE A 59 -7.36 8.32 -1.53
N ILE A 60 -7.17 7.01 -1.66
CA ILE A 60 -5.85 6.40 -1.79
C ILE A 60 -5.77 5.75 -3.17
N GLU A 61 -4.81 6.19 -3.95
CA GLU A 61 -4.56 5.72 -5.30
C GLU A 61 -3.14 5.15 -5.40
N SER A 62 -3.02 3.92 -5.91
CA SER A 62 -1.74 3.29 -6.25
C SER A 62 -1.66 2.89 -7.74
N SER A 63 -2.52 3.45 -8.57
CA SER A 63 -2.47 3.26 -10.01
C SER A 63 -1.32 4.05 -10.65
N ARG A 64 -0.97 3.72 -11.88
CA ARG A 64 -0.01 4.55 -12.62
C ARG A 64 -0.55 5.97 -12.75
N PRO A 65 0.29 7.02 -12.60
CA PRO A 65 -0.16 8.41 -12.57
C PRO A 65 -1.08 8.83 -13.72
N ARG A 66 -0.91 8.22 -14.91
CA ARG A 66 -1.73 8.49 -16.09
C ARG A 66 -3.06 7.72 -16.13
N ALA A 67 -3.25 6.68 -15.30
CA ALA A 67 -4.41 5.79 -15.43
C ALA A 67 -5.73 6.52 -15.17
N LEU A 68 -5.84 7.27 -14.09
CA LEU A 68 -7.04 8.06 -13.79
C LEU A 68 -7.23 9.20 -14.78
N LEU A 69 -6.16 9.83 -15.26
CA LEU A 69 -6.25 10.87 -16.30
C LEU A 69 -6.84 10.31 -17.60
N GLN A 70 -6.50 9.08 -17.99
CA GLN A 70 -7.09 8.39 -19.15
C GLN A 70 -8.58 8.10 -18.96
N LEU A 71 -9.05 7.93 -17.73
CA LEU A 71 -10.46 7.82 -17.37
C LEU A 71 -11.16 9.19 -17.24
N GLY A 72 -10.47 10.28 -17.54
CA GLY A 72 -11.00 11.63 -17.40
C GLY A 72 -11.12 12.10 -15.95
N ILE A 73 -10.36 11.52 -15.04
CA ILE A 73 -10.31 11.87 -13.63
C ILE A 73 -8.94 12.49 -13.34
N ASP A 74 -8.93 13.79 -13.04
CA ASP A 74 -7.74 14.54 -12.66
C ASP A 74 -7.73 14.72 -11.12
N PRO A 75 -6.83 14.05 -10.39
CA PRO A 75 -6.76 14.15 -8.93
C PRO A 75 -6.61 15.58 -8.42
N ARG A 76 -5.78 16.38 -9.10
CA ARG A 76 -5.55 17.79 -8.71
C ARG A 76 -6.83 18.63 -8.83
N LYS A 77 -7.64 18.38 -9.87
CA LYS A 77 -8.95 19.04 -10.03
C LYS A 77 -9.95 18.58 -8.99
N VAL A 78 -9.97 17.28 -8.65
CA VAL A 78 -10.85 16.76 -7.60
C VAL A 78 -10.56 17.46 -6.28
N VAL A 79 -9.30 17.51 -5.85
CA VAL A 79 -8.89 18.16 -4.60
C VAL A 79 -9.18 19.66 -4.63
N LYS A 80 -8.88 20.35 -5.75
CA LYS A 80 -9.16 21.79 -5.90
C LYS A 80 -10.64 22.14 -5.79
N ASN A 81 -11.50 21.29 -6.36
CA ASN A 81 -12.96 21.57 -6.44
C ASN A 81 -13.74 21.06 -5.24
N ARG A 82 -13.14 20.21 -4.41
CA ARG A 82 -13.78 19.62 -3.24
C ARG A 82 -12.98 19.94 -1.98
N ARG A 83 -13.50 20.88 -1.19
CA ARG A 83 -12.92 21.21 0.12
C ARG A 83 -13.00 19.99 1.05
N GLY A 84 -11.94 19.73 1.79
CA GLY A 84 -11.89 18.69 2.80
C GLY A 84 -11.46 17.30 2.32
N VAL A 85 -11.38 17.03 1.02
CA VAL A 85 -10.86 15.74 0.54
C VAL A 85 -9.34 15.68 0.65
N THR A 86 -8.83 14.56 1.13
CA THR A 86 -7.40 14.24 1.09
C THR A 86 -7.15 13.20 0.01
N TRP A 87 -6.22 13.47 -0.90
CA TRP A 87 -5.82 12.53 -1.95
C TRP A 87 -4.40 12.05 -1.71
N ILE A 88 -4.22 10.75 -1.46
CA ILE A 88 -2.91 10.10 -1.35
C ILE A 88 -2.61 9.40 -2.67
N GLN A 89 -1.54 9.81 -3.35
CA GLN A 89 -1.04 9.14 -4.53
C GLN A 89 0.22 8.34 -4.19
N LEU A 90 0.15 7.02 -4.37
CA LEU A 90 1.27 6.11 -4.14
C LEU A 90 1.92 5.74 -5.47
N THR A 91 3.24 5.83 -5.55
CA THR A 91 4.03 5.45 -6.72
C THR A 91 5.26 4.66 -6.28
N ALA A 92 5.83 3.84 -7.17
CA ALA A 92 7.06 3.14 -6.85
C ALA A 92 8.26 4.10 -6.79
N HIS A 93 8.44 4.94 -7.81
CA HIS A 93 9.65 5.77 -7.96
C HIS A 93 9.39 7.28 -7.95
N GLY A 94 8.16 7.71 -8.21
CA GLY A 94 7.75 9.12 -8.27
C GLY A 94 6.65 9.36 -9.29
N SER A 95 6.01 10.53 -9.22
CA SER A 95 4.91 10.93 -10.11
C SER A 95 5.36 11.82 -11.26
N GLU A 96 6.61 12.29 -11.26
CA GLU A 96 7.17 13.14 -12.31
C GLU A 96 7.94 12.30 -13.35
N LEU A 97 8.16 12.87 -14.51
CA LEU A 97 8.97 12.24 -15.58
C LEU A 97 10.47 12.25 -15.22
N PRO A 98 11.19 11.21 -15.54
CA PRO A 98 10.77 9.97 -16.23
C PRO A 98 10.17 8.89 -15.30
N GLU A 99 10.28 9.03 -13.99
CA GLU A 99 9.97 8.02 -12.97
C GLU A 99 8.50 7.60 -12.98
N SER A 100 7.59 8.49 -13.35
CA SER A 100 6.15 8.19 -13.47
C SER A 100 5.80 7.10 -14.49
N HIS A 101 6.75 6.78 -15.38
CA HIS A 101 6.61 5.70 -16.36
C HIS A 101 7.23 4.38 -15.89
N TRP A 102 8.02 4.39 -14.82
CA TRP A 102 8.67 3.20 -14.32
C TRP A 102 7.69 2.35 -13.54
N ILE A 103 7.85 1.03 -13.69
CA ILE A 103 7.14 0.05 -12.91
C ILE A 103 8.09 -0.39 -11.80
N GLY A 104 7.56 -0.58 -10.60
CA GLY A 104 8.32 -1.11 -9.48
C GLY A 104 7.37 -1.59 -8.40
N TYR A 105 7.90 -2.46 -7.58
CA TYR A 105 7.28 -3.03 -6.40
C TYR A 105 8.12 -2.70 -5.16
N GLY A 106 7.74 -3.19 -4.00
CA GLY A 106 8.42 -2.86 -2.76
C GLY A 106 9.91 -3.18 -2.76
N ASP A 107 10.31 -4.33 -3.30
CA ASP A 107 11.73 -4.74 -3.36
C ASP A 107 12.54 -3.90 -4.34
N ASP A 108 12.00 -3.64 -5.55
CA ASP A 108 12.66 -2.78 -6.53
C ASP A 108 12.85 -1.37 -5.99
N ALA A 109 11.83 -0.85 -5.33
CA ALA A 109 11.86 0.49 -4.74
C ALA A 109 12.84 0.56 -3.55
N ALA A 110 12.92 -0.48 -2.72
CA ALA A 110 13.87 -0.57 -1.62
C ALA A 110 15.31 -0.65 -2.13
N ALA A 111 15.56 -1.43 -3.18
CA ALA A 111 16.86 -1.49 -3.84
C ALA A 111 17.26 -0.13 -4.43
N ALA A 112 16.35 0.51 -5.16
CA ALA A 112 16.53 1.84 -5.72
C ALA A 112 16.71 2.95 -4.66
N ALA A 113 16.17 2.75 -3.45
CA ALA A 113 16.38 3.62 -2.29
C ALA A 113 17.77 3.48 -1.64
N GLY A 114 18.52 2.43 -2.01
CA GLY A 114 19.87 2.17 -1.50
C GLY A 114 19.92 1.14 -0.37
N LEU A 115 18.82 0.48 0.00
CA LEU A 115 18.80 -0.48 1.11
C LEU A 115 19.70 -1.69 0.85
N CYS A 116 19.68 -2.25 -0.38
CA CYS A 116 20.56 -3.33 -0.79
C CYS A 116 22.05 -2.92 -0.73
N ALA A 117 22.38 -1.66 -1.07
CA ALA A 117 23.74 -1.14 -0.97
C ALA A 117 24.19 -1.01 0.50
N GLN A 118 23.31 -0.60 1.41
CA GLN A 118 23.61 -0.57 2.85
C GLN A 118 23.82 -1.99 3.40
N LEU A 119 22.99 -2.95 3.01
CA LEU A 119 23.16 -4.34 3.39
C LEU A 119 24.53 -4.88 2.92
N HIS A 120 24.87 -4.65 1.65
CA HIS A 120 26.16 -5.05 1.09
C HIS A 120 27.35 -4.40 1.82
N ARG A 121 27.26 -3.13 2.12
CA ARG A 121 28.32 -2.40 2.84
C ARG A 121 28.63 -3.03 4.21
N ILE A 122 27.61 -3.54 4.88
CA ILE A 122 27.72 -4.07 6.24
C ILE A 122 28.10 -5.55 6.22
N THR A 123 27.55 -6.33 5.30
CA THR A 123 27.62 -7.81 5.31
C THR A 123 28.48 -8.38 4.19
N GLY A 124 28.86 -7.59 3.20
CA GLY A 124 29.51 -8.04 1.97
C GLY A 124 28.61 -8.77 0.99
N GLN A 125 27.29 -8.88 1.28
CA GLN A 125 26.34 -9.61 0.45
C GLN A 125 25.20 -8.70 -0.03
N TYR A 126 24.76 -8.90 -1.26
CA TYR A 126 23.52 -8.28 -1.77
C TYR A 126 22.32 -9.14 -1.41
N GLY A 127 21.20 -8.48 -1.12
CA GLY A 127 19.95 -9.15 -0.82
C GLY A 127 18.83 -8.16 -0.55
N PHE A 128 17.63 -8.66 -0.37
CA PHE A 128 16.49 -7.88 0.09
C PHE A 128 16.37 -7.93 1.61
N VAL A 129 15.78 -6.90 2.19
CA VAL A 129 15.50 -6.79 3.62
C VAL A 129 13.98 -6.88 3.81
N GLY A 130 13.52 -7.91 4.48
CA GLY A 130 12.09 -8.19 4.60
C GLY A 130 11.48 -8.72 3.30
N ASP A 131 10.17 -8.66 3.22
CA ASP A 131 9.38 -8.95 2.05
C ASP A 131 8.71 -7.64 1.61
N ALA A 132 9.18 -7.11 0.47
CA ALA A 132 8.68 -5.84 -0.09
C ALA A 132 8.64 -4.68 0.94
N ILE A 133 9.70 -4.52 1.76
CA ILE A 133 9.72 -3.63 2.93
C ILE A 133 9.29 -2.18 2.63
N ALA A 134 9.48 -1.70 1.41
CA ALA A 134 9.06 -0.36 1.03
C ALA A 134 7.53 -0.17 1.04
N ASP A 135 6.76 -1.24 0.83
CA ASP A 135 5.29 -1.18 0.85
C ASP A 135 4.75 -0.87 2.24
N PRO A 136 5.04 -1.67 3.30
CA PRO A 136 4.55 -1.36 4.64
C PRO A 136 5.11 -0.04 5.18
N LEU A 137 6.36 0.32 4.91
CA LEU A 137 6.90 1.61 5.31
C LEU A 137 6.10 2.75 4.69
N THR A 138 5.87 2.70 3.39
CA THR A 138 5.09 3.74 2.69
C THR A 138 3.63 3.73 3.14
N GLY A 139 3.06 2.57 3.42
CA GLY A 139 1.70 2.43 3.97
C GLY A 139 1.53 3.14 5.31
N LEU A 140 2.51 3.05 6.21
CA LEU A 140 2.51 3.77 7.49
C LEU A 140 2.57 5.29 7.28
N TYR A 141 3.46 5.77 6.41
CA TYR A 141 3.53 7.20 6.07
C TYR A 141 2.27 7.70 5.38
N ALA A 142 1.67 6.90 4.51
CA ALA A 142 0.40 7.23 3.86
C ALA A 142 -0.74 7.37 4.87
N ALA A 143 -0.87 6.40 5.77
CA ALA A 143 -1.90 6.44 6.82
C ALA A 143 -1.74 7.66 7.74
N LEU A 144 -0.51 7.95 8.18
CA LEU A 144 -0.21 9.10 9.02
C LEU A 144 -0.49 10.42 8.30
N SER A 145 -0.07 10.53 7.03
CA SER A 145 -0.28 11.72 6.22
C SER A 145 -1.76 11.96 5.94
N ALA A 146 -2.51 10.89 5.61
CA ALA A 146 -3.94 10.96 5.40
C ALA A 146 -4.68 11.41 6.66
N TRP A 147 -4.35 10.81 7.80
CA TRP A 147 -4.92 11.19 9.10
C TRP A 147 -4.63 12.64 9.45
N ARG A 148 -3.37 13.07 9.32
CA ARG A 148 -2.97 14.46 9.61
C ARG A 148 -3.71 15.44 8.72
N SER A 149 -3.77 15.20 7.42
CA SER A 149 -4.48 16.04 6.48
C SER A 149 -5.96 16.13 6.83
N TRP A 150 -6.62 14.99 7.01
CA TRP A 150 -8.04 14.93 7.38
C TRP A 150 -8.33 15.67 8.70
N ALA A 151 -7.51 15.46 9.74
CA ALA A 151 -7.66 16.13 11.04
C ALA A 151 -7.50 17.65 10.95
N ASN A 152 -6.77 18.15 9.96
CA ASN A 152 -6.59 19.58 9.67
C ASN A 152 -7.58 20.14 8.64
N GLY A 153 -8.64 19.40 8.29
CA GLY A 153 -9.69 19.84 7.37
C GLY A 153 -9.49 19.40 5.93
N GLY A 154 -8.50 18.58 5.62
CA GLY A 154 -8.25 18.03 4.28
C GLY A 154 -7.84 19.07 3.23
N GLY A 155 -8.20 18.82 1.98
CA GLY A 155 -7.89 19.73 0.87
C GLY A 155 -6.48 19.57 0.31
N GLU A 156 -5.81 18.45 0.58
CA GLU A 156 -4.43 18.19 0.17
C GLU A 156 -4.32 17.01 -0.80
N MET A 157 -3.43 17.17 -1.78
CA MET A 157 -2.92 16.07 -2.58
C MET A 157 -1.50 15.74 -2.14
N ILE A 158 -1.30 14.54 -1.62
CA ILE A 158 -0.04 14.08 -1.04
C ILE A 158 0.51 12.95 -1.90
N GLY A 159 1.63 13.18 -2.57
CA GLY A 159 2.36 12.17 -3.33
C GLY A 159 3.39 11.48 -2.45
N LEU A 160 3.37 10.16 -2.40
CA LEU A 160 4.37 9.33 -1.73
C LEU A 160 4.96 8.34 -2.72
N SER A 161 6.28 8.23 -2.70
CA SER A 161 7.00 7.23 -3.51
C SER A 161 7.65 6.22 -2.59
N LEU A 162 7.46 4.93 -2.87
CA LEU A 162 8.08 3.82 -2.15
C LEU A 162 9.58 4.03 -2.01
N ARG A 163 10.25 4.40 -3.11
CA ARG A 163 11.69 4.71 -3.13
C ARG A 163 12.04 5.89 -2.22
N GLN A 164 11.31 6.99 -2.30
CA GLN A 164 11.63 8.20 -1.54
C GLN A 164 11.39 8.02 -0.04
N VAL A 165 10.28 7.37 0.35
CA VAL A 165 9.99 7.06 1.76
C VAL A 165 11.05 6.14 2.33
N THR A 166 11.40 5.08 1.62
CA THR A 166 12.46 4.15 2.07
C THR A 166 13.81 4.86 2.18
N SER A 167 14.18 5.69 1.19
CA SER A 167 15.42 6.48 1.24
C SER A 167 15.43 7.44 2.42
N PHE A 168 14.31 8.10 2.71
CA PHE A 168 14.17 8.97 3.88
C PHE A 168 14.37 8.20 5.18
N CYS A 169 13.77 7.02 5.34
CA CYS A 169 13.95 6.16 6.50
C CYS A 169 15.42 5.76 6.68
N ILE A 170 16.08 5.30 5.60
CA ILE A 170 17.50 4.94 5.63
C ILE A 170 18.37 6.11 6.07
N GLN A 171 18.16 7.29 5.48
CA GLN A 171 18.96 8.49 5.79
C GLN A 171 18.77 8.90 7.25
N ARG A 172 17.55 8.84 7.75
CA ARG A 172 17.22 9.16 9.12
C ARG A 172 17.86 8.19 10.10
N GLU A 173 17.75 6.89 9.85
CA GLU A 173 18.37 5.86 10.69
C GLU A 173 19.92 5.99 10.71
N LEU A 174 20.52 6.27 9.56
CA LEU A 174 21.97 6.50 9.48
C LEU A 174 22.42 7.76 10.23
N ALA A 175 21.59 8.79 10.28
CA ALA A 175 21.91 10.03 10.98
C ALA A 175 21.69 9.92 12.49
N GLU A 176 20.60 9.30 12.93
CA GLU A 176 20.14 9.30 14.32
C GLU A 176 20.50 8.01 15.07
N HIS A 177 20.54 6.86 14.37
CA HIS A 177 20.63 5.53 14.98
C HIS A 177 21.56 4.58 14.20
N ARG A 178 22.65 5.08 13.64
CA ARG A 178 23.54 4.33 12.74
C ARG A 178 23.93 2.94 13.30
N PHE A 179 24.36 2.87 14.54
CA PHE A 179 24.83 1.61 15.14
C PHE A 179 23.72 0.56 15.20
N GLN A 180 22.51 0.95 15.64
CA GLN A 180 21.36 0.05 15.70
C GLN A 180 20.94 -0.41 14.30
N PHE A 181 20.90 0.52 13.33
CA PHE A 181 20.57 0.21 11.95
C PHE A 181 21.55 -0.82 11.34
N GLU A 182 22.86 -0.60 11.51
CA GLU A 182 23.89 -1.51 11.02
C GLU A 182 23.79 -2.87 11.71
N HIS A 183 23.55 -2.90 13.02
CA HIS A 183 23.35 -4.14 13.79
C HIS A 183 22.12 -4.91 13.29
N HIS A 184 20.99 -4.25 13.08
CA HIS A 184 19.76 -4.89 12.60
C HIS A 184 19.93 -5.45 11.18
N LEU A 185 20.61 -4.76 10.29
CA LEU A 185 20.88 -5.28 8.94
C LEU A 185 21.79 -6.52 8.97
N GLY A 186 22.81 -6.52 9.85
CA GLY A 186 23.66 -7.70 10.07
C GLY A 186 22.87 -8.89 10.61
N ALA A 187 22.03 -8.67 11.61
CA ALA A 187 21.14 -9.70 12.17
C ALA A 187 20.14 -10.23 11.14
N TRP A 188 19.55 -9.35 10.32
CA TRP A 188 18.69 -9.75 9.22
C TRP A 188 19.40 -10.68 8.24
N GLN A 189 20.61 -10.35 7.83
CA GLN A 189 21.36 -11.19 6.90
C GLN A 189 21.66 -12.58 7.47
N GLN A 190 21.99 -12.66 8.76
CA GLN A 190 22.19 -13.94 9.44
C GLN A 190 20.92 -14.79 9.45
N LEU A 191 19.77 -14.17 9.77
CA LEU A 191 18.48 -14.82 9.75
C LEU A 191 18.13 -15.29 8.33
N ALA A 192 18.24 -14.43 7.32
CA ALA A 192 17.96 -14.76 5.93
C ALA A 192 18.83 -15.92 5.43
N THR A 193 20.12 -15.94 5.80
CA THR A 193 21.03 -17.05 5.46
C THR A 193 20.59 -18.34 6.13
N SER A 194 20.17 -18.30 7.40
CA SER A 194 19.69 -19.49 8.12
C SER A 194 18.38 -20.01 7.53
N LEU A 195 17.46 -19.13 7.16
CA LEU A 195 16.20 -19.49 6.51
C LEU A 195 16.44 -20.10 5.13
N ASN A 196 17.32 -19.53 4.30
CA ASN A 196 17.64 -20.08 2.99
C ASN A 196 18.32 -21.46 3.08
N SER A 197 19.14 -21.72 4.10
CA SER A 197 19.69 -23.06 4.33
C SER A 197 18.62 -24.09 4.75
N HIS A 198 17.49 -23.62 5.28
CA HIS A 198 16.32 -24.43 5.60
C HIS A 198 15.28 -24.45 4.48
N PHE A 199 15.28 -23.47 3.56
CA PHE A 199 14.28 -23.37 2.48
C PHE A 199 14.43 -24.52 1.46
N ASP A 200 15.65 -25.04 1.24
CA ASP A 200 15.88 -26.26 0.46
C ASP A 200 15.31 -27.52 1.16
N ALA A 201 15.16 -27.46 2.49
CA ALA A 201 14.52 -28.50 3.29
C ALA A 201 13.05 -28.20 3.61
N ALA A 202 12.62 -26.96 3.57
CA ALA A 202 11.33 -26.47 4.10
C ALA A 202 10.23 -26.21 3.05
N CYS A 203 10.44 -26.57 1.79
CA CYS A 203 9.29 -26.87 0.89
C CYS A 203 8.42 -28.03 1.45
N ALA A 204 8.82 -28.59 2.60
CA ALA A 204 8.16 -29.70 3.27
C ALA A 204 7.68 -29.38 4.69
N LEU A 205 7.86 -28.18 5.22
CA LEU A 205 7.38 -27.84 6.57
C LEU A 205 6.00 -27.24 6.51
N SER A 206 5.04 -28.06 6.96
CA SER A 206 3.71 -27.64 7.35
C SER A 206 3.73 -26.43 8.30
N SER A 207 2.69 -25.64 8.23
CA SER A 207 2.38 -24.37 8.89
C SER A 207 2.43 -24.35 10.44
N GLU A 208 3.08 -25.29 11.11
CA GLU A 208 2.97 -25.45 12.57
C GLU A 208 4.19 -25.00 13.39
N GLU A 209 5.30 -24.58 12.78
CA GLU A 209 6.51 -24.23 13.53
C GLU A 209 7.13 -22.88 13.15
N HIS A 210 6.34 -21.86 12.89
CA HIS A 210 6.90 -20.49 12.94
C HIS A 210 6.94 -20.04 14.40
N PRO A 211 8.13 -19.70 14.94
CA PRO A 211 8.20 -19.11 16.28
C PRO A 211 7.33 -17.86 16.27
N SER A 212 6.43 -17.80 17.21
CA SER A 212 5.42 -16.77 17.40
C SER A 212 6.00 -15.41 17.75
N TYR A 213 6.87 -14.85 16.89
CA TYR A 213 7.32 -13.47 17.03
C TYR A 213 6.17 -12.46 16.93
N PHE A 214 5.01 -12.89 16.42
CA PHE A 214 3.84 -12.05 16.20
C PHE A 214 2.62 -12.40 17.06
N SER A 215 2.67 -13.46 17.91
CA SER A 215 1.46 -13.99 18.54
C SER A 215 0.80 -13.08 19.56
N ASP A 216 1.52 -12.16 20.20
CA ASP A 216 0.96 -11.41 21.35
C ASP A 216 0.71 -9.91 21.09
N ARG A 217 1.03 -9.37 19.92
CA ARG A 217 0.88 -7.93 19.63
C ARG A 217 0.18 -7.59 18.33
N THR A 218 -0.11 -8.55 17.48
CA THR A 218 -0.93 -8.32 16.30
C THR A 218 -2.38 -8.16 16.74
N ARG A 219 -2.86 -6.93 16.66
CA ARG A 219 -4.29 -6.67 16.70
C ARG A 219 -4.87 -7.31 15.45
N ILE A 220 -5.31 -8.56 15.59
CA ILE A 220 -6.05 -9.24 14.53
C ILE A 220 -7.29 -8.40 14.32
N CYS A 221 -7.44 -7.81 13.14
CA CYS A 221 -8.71 -7.22 12.77
C CYS A 221 -9.72 -8.34 12.74
N GLU A 222 -10.64 -8.39 13.71
CA GLU A 222 -11.75 -9.31 13.70
C GLU A 222 -12.72 -8.87 12.61
N GLY A 223 -12.84 -9.65 11.56
CA GLY A 223 -13.75 -9.39 10.47
C GLY A 223 -13.54 -10.34 9.31
N ARG A 224 -14.56 -10.52 8.49
CA ARG A 224 -14.42 -11.29 7.26
C ARG A 224 -13.94 -10.40 6.11
N VAL A 225 -13.38 -11.00 5.10
CA VAL A 225 -13.11 -10.36 3.82
C VAL A 225 -14.37 -10.37 2.97
N ALA A 226 -14.75 -9.23 2.45
CA ALA A 226 -15.86 -9.13 1.51
C ALA A 226 -15.53 -9.85 0.19
N ALA A 227 -16.50 -10.56 -0.37
CA ALA A 227 -16.37 -11.12 -1.71
C ALA A 227 -16.19 -10.00 -2.75
N PHE A 228 -15.69 -10.35 -3.92
CA PHE A 228 -15.46 -9.38 -4.99
C PHE A 228 -16.77 -8.66 -5.38
N GLY A 229 -16.81 -7.35 -5.17
CA GLY A 229 -17.95 -6.52 -5.50
C GLY A 229 -19.19 -6.72 -4.61
N GLU A 230 -19.08 -7.41 -3.49
CA GLU A 230 -20.19 -7.76 -2.60
C GLU A 230 -21.03 -6.53 -2.19
N ASP A 231 -20.38 -5.42 -1.91
CA ASP A 231 -21.02 -4.22 -1.41
C ASP A 231 -21.38 -3.20 -2.50
N THR A 232 -21.13 -3.51 -3.78
CA THR A 232 -21.25 -2.55 -4.89
C THR A 232 -22.59 -1.83 -4.92
N THR A 233 -23.70 -2.58 -4.91
CA THR A 233 -25.05 -1.99 -5.00
C THR A 233 -25.36 -1.10 -3.80
N MET A 234 -25.00 -1.52 -2.60
CA MET A 234 -25.28 -0.80 -1.37
C MET A 234 -24.45 0.49 -1.29
N ILE A 235 -23.16 0.42 -1.54
CA ILE A 235 -22.25 1.58 -1.51
C ILE A 235 -22.64 2.62 -2.58
N LEU A 236 -22.96 2.18 -3.80
CA LEU A 236 -23.38 3.10 -4.84
C LEU A 236 -24.72 3.78 -4.49
N LYS A 237 -25.61 3.10 -3.80
CA LYS A 237 -26.86 3.71 -3.31
C LYS A 237 -26.58 4.75 -2.22
N GLU A 238 -25.70 4.44 -1.26
CA GLU A 238 -25.26 5.36 -0.21
C GLU A 238 -24.60 6.62 -0.79
N ALA A 239 -23.68 6.45 -1.73
CA ALA A 239 -23.00 7.56 -2.39
C ALA A 239 -23.96 8.48 -3.19
N ARG A 240 -24.99 7.92 -3.83
CA ARG A 240 -26.03 8.72 -4.48
C ARG A 240 -26.82 9.57 -3.51
N ALA A 241 -27.15 9.01 -2.34
CA ALA A 241 -27.89 9.74 -1.31
C ALA A 241 -27.10 10.91 -0.71
N LEU A 242 -25.76 10.82 -0.70
CA LEU A 242 -24.86 11.89 -0.23
C LEU A 242 -24.63 12.99 -1.29
N SER A 243 -24.95 12.72 -2.55
CA SER A 243 -24.74 13.63 -3.68
C SER A 243 -26.02 14.40 -4.09
N SER A 244 -27.18 14.04 -3.50
CA SER A 244 -28.49 14.69 -3.68
C SER A 244 -28.73 15.77 -2.61
#